data_3ed86d02223e32980401eade522608ec
#
_entry.id   3ed86d02223e32980401eade522608ec
#
_cell.length_a   1.000
_cell.length_b   1.000
_cell.length_c   1.000
_cell.angle_alpha   90.00
_cell.angle_beta   90.00
_cell.angle_gamma   90.00
#
_symmetry.space_group_name_H-M   'P 1'
#
loop_
_entity.id
_entity.type
_entity.pdbx_description
1 polymer ?
#
loop_
_entity_poly.entity_id
_entity_poly.type
_entity_poly.pdbx_seq_one_letter_code
_entity_poly.pdbx_strand_id
1 'polypeptide(L)'
;RDTDRSRGLGDVYKRQMQQGEKNTVTGYVQTSVCGGNTADSEFEFLTGNTMAFLPNGSIPYQQYIKSRAPSLAGYLKSLGYATYAQHPYQASGWNRDKVYPLLGFDNLDFMEDYRDVSYVRNYISDASDMEHMIETYEKNKASGKPAFIFNVTMQNHGGYTDTYMNLTNDIQSQYASEPLNQYLTLIHKTDQALENLIDYFSKVDDRTIIVFFGDHQPNDTVASVVENGAQAETQKRYLVPYLVWSNYGIEGAKDKNTSLNYLAAQVLTAAGVPTNAYQNYLLSLSKTYPVISAAGQTKGIGADEKQLQTCLLYTSPSPRDRSVS
;
A
#
# COMPACT_ATOMS: atom_id res chain seq x y z
N ARG A 1 -15.64 21.97 -6.53
CA ARG A 1 -15.36 22.22 -5.08
C ARG A 1 -15.17 20.86 -4.40
N ASP A 2 -13.99 20.29 -4.58
CA ASP A 2 -13.56 19.02 -3.98
C ASP A 2 -12.82 19.29 -2.68
N THR A 3 -13.53 19.78 -1.67
CA THR A 3 -12.84 20.37 -0.52
C THR A 3 -12.76 19.48 0.72
N ASP A 4 -13.32 18.25 0.75
CA ASP A 4 -13.43 17.55 2.02
C ASP A 4 -13.01 16.06 2.07
N ARG A 5 -12.47 15.50 1.00
CA ARG A 5 -12.00 14.11 1.01
C ARG A 5 -10.57 13.91 1.49
N SER A 6 -9.83 15.00 1.73
CA SER A 6 -8.38 14.99 1.96
C SER A 6 -7.93 15.53 3.31
N ARG A 7 -8.84 15.81 4.25
CA ARG A 7 -8.42 16.47 5.50
C ARG A 7 -7.59 15.58 6.42
N GLY A 8 -7.63 14.28 6.29
CA GLY A 8 -6.79 13.38 7.05
C GLY A 8 -5.37 13.22 6.49
N LEU A 9 -5.20 13.04 5.20
CA LEU A 9 -3.89 13.03 4.50
C LEU A 9 -3.46 14.44 4.07
N GLY A 10 -4.32 15.45 4.28
CA GLY A 10 -4.23 16.77 3.67
C GLY A 10 -3.08 17.62 4.15
N ASP A 11 -2.60 17.47 5.38
CA ASP A 11 -1.59 18.37 5.92
C ASP A 11 -0.17 17.90 5.58
N VAL A 12 0.13 16.61 5.62
CA VAL A 12 1.37 16.05 5.12
C VAL A 12 1.45 16.19 3.60
N TYR A 13 0.37 15.90 2.91
CA TYR A 13 0.22 16.12 1.48
C TYR A 13 0.47 17.59 1.09
N LYS A 14 -0.11 18.55 1.82
CA LYS A 14 0.11 19.98 1.57
C LYS A 14 1.52 20.42 1.92
N ARG A 15 2.12 19.96 3.01
CA ARG A 15 3.47 20.33 3.43
C ARG A 15 4.53 19.78 2.48
N GLN A 16 4.43 18.50 2.11
CA GLN A 16 5.37 17.88 1.16
C GLN A 16 5.26 18.51 -0.23
N MET A 17 4.04 18.84 -0.66
CA MET A 17 3.82 19.57 -1.93
C MET A 17 4.28 21.03 -1.87
N GLN A 18 4.35 21.64 -0.69
CA GLN A 18 4.91 22.98 -0.48
C GLN A 18 6.43 22.99 -0.41
N GLN A 19 7.07 21.89 0.00
CA GLN A 19 8.53 21.78 0.10
C GLN A 19 9.22 21.50 -1.25
N GLY A 20 8.51 21.31 -2.32
CA GLY A 20 9.06 21.23 -3.67
C GLY A 20 8.70 19.95 -4.42
N GLU A 21 8.34 20.13 -5.66
CA GLU A 21 7.90 19.10 -6.60
C GLU A 21 8.99 18.06 -6.92
N LYS A 22 10.23 18.31 -6.50
CA LYS A 22 11.41 17.52 -6.89
C LYS A 22 11.56 16.17 -6.17
N ASN A 23 10.91 15.99 -5.02
CA ASN A 23 11.16 14.83 -4.14
C ASN A 23 9.90 14.03 -3.86
N THR A 24 8.77 14.36 -4.47
CA THR A 24 7.48 13.79 -4.08
C THR A 24 6.62 13.50 -5.31
N VAL A 25 6.08 12.28 -5.39
CA VAL A 25 5.04 11.89 -6.34
C VAL A 25 3.76 11.61 -5.57
N THR A 26 2.66 12.21 -6.01
CA THR A 26 1.34 12.03 -5.39
C THR A 26 0.27 11.76 -6.44
N GLY A 27 -0.80 11.10 -6.01
CA GLY A 27 -1.94 10.80 -6.87
C GLY A 27 -2.87 9.79 -6.21
N TYR A 28 -3.64 9.13 -7.05
CA TYR A 28 -4.51 8.04 -6.64
C TYR A 28 -4.06 6.73 -7.29
N VAL A 29 -4.08 5.67 -6.50
CA VAL A 29 -3.90 4.32 -7.00
C VAL A 29 -5.24 3.59 -6.96
N GLN A 30 -5.58 2.93 -8.06
CA GLN A 30 -6.77 2.08 -8.10
C GLN A 30 -6.43 0.70 -7.56
N THR A 31 -7.17 0.30 -6.53
CA THR A 31 -7.14 -1.04 -5.93
C THR A 31 -8.19 -1.94 -6.58
N SER A 32 -8.08 -3.22 -6.34
CA SER A 32 -9.08 -4.21 -6.79
C SER A 32 -10.14 -4.53 -5.73
N VAL A 33 -9.98 -3.99 -4.53
CA VAL A 33 -10.83 -4.28 -3.37
C VAL A 33 -11.31 -3.00 -2.68
N CYS A 34 -12.41 -3.13 -1.93
CA CYS A 34 -13.03 -2.04 -1.20
C CYS A 34 -13.64 -2.59 0.10
N GLY A 35 -13.48 -1.87 1.19
CA GLY A 35 -14.07 -2.23 2.49
C GLY A 35 -13.39 -3.39 3.22
N GLY A 36 -12.28 -3.92 2.69
CA GLY A 36 -11.53 -5.04 3.25
C GLY A 36 -10.67 -5.76 2.21
N ASN A 37 -10.16 -6.94 2.56
CA ASN A 37 -9.27 -7.77 1.74
C ASN A 37 -7.90 -7.14 1.47
N THR A 38 -7.28 -6.59 2.49
CA THR A 38 -5.93 -5.99 2.47
C THR A 38 -4.91 -6.88 1.76
N ALA A 39 -4.96 -8.20 1.97
CA ALA A 39 -4.03 -9.16 1.36
C ALA A 39 -4.06 -9.16 -0.19
N ASP A 40 -5.17 -8.77 -0.81
CA ASP A 40 -5.28 -8.68 -2.26
C ASP A 40 -4.52 -7.45 -2.78
N SER A 41 -4.57 -6.34 -2.05
CA SER A 41 -3.76 -5.15 -2.34
C SER A 41 -2.27 -5.39 -2.10
N GLU A 42 -1.91 -6.09 -1.03
CA GLU A 42 -0.53 -6.53 -0.80
C GLU A 42 -0.01 -7.40 -1.95
N PHE A 43 -0.84 -8.36 -2.41
CA PHE A 43 -0.52 -9.23 -3.54
C PHE A 43 -0.25 -8.42 -4.81
N GLU A 44 -1.12 -7.47 -5.16
CA GLU A 44 -0.95 -6.63 -6.34
C GLU A 44 0.35 -5.81 -6.28
N PHE A 45 0.62 -5.17 -5.14
CA PHE A 45 1.83 -4.36 -4.96
C PHE A 45 3.10 -5.20 -4.98
N LEU A 46 3.13 -6.29 -4.19
CA LEU A 46 4.35 -7.09 -4.02
C LEU A 46 4.68 -7.94 -5.23
N THR A 47 3.70 -8.39 -6.00
CA THR A 47 3.95 -9.29 -7.14
C THR A 47 3.87 -8.60 -8.50
N GLY A 48 3.23 -7.43 -8.60
CA GLY A 48 2.90 -6.79 -9.88
C GLY A 48 1.78 -7.50 -10.65
N ASN A 49 1.23 -8.58 -10.12
CA ASN A 49 0.05 -9.24 -10.67
C ASN A 49 -1.21 -8.43 -10.33
N THR A 50 -2.31 -8.72 -10.99
CA THR A 50 -3.59 -8.04 -10.71
C THR A 50 -4.70 -9.03 -10.40
N MET A 51 -5.59 -8.65 -9.49
CA MET A 51 -6.81 -9.39 -9.18
C MET A 51 -7.79 -9.42 -10.36
N ALA A 52 -7.63 -8.52 -11.34
CA ALA A 52 -8.52 -8.40 -12.51
C ALA A 52 -8.68 -9.72 -13.30
N PHE A 53 -7.69 -10.61 -13.22
CA PHE A 53 -7.66 -11.86 -13.96
C PHE A 53 -7.87 -13.10 -13.10
N LEU A 54 -8.15 -12.92 -11.82
CA LEU A 54 -8.49 -14.00 -10.91
C LEU A 54 -10.01 -14.13 -10.78
N PRO A 55 -10.52 -15.33 -10.46
CA PRO A 55 -11.93 -15.50 -10.15
C PRO A 55 -12.40 -14.55 -9.06
N ASN A 56 -13.62 -14.06 -9.18
CA ASN A 56 -14.21 -13.18 -8.18
C ASN A 56 -14.19 -13.84 -6.78
N GLY A 57 -13.80 -13.08 -5.74
CA GLY A 57 -13.65 -13.59 -4.38
C GLY A 57 -12.36 -14.40 -4.15
N SER A 58 -11.42 -14.38 -5.09
CA SER A 58 -10.09 -14.97 -4.87
C SER A 58 -9.34 -14.25 -3.77
N ILE A 59 -8.60 -15.03 -2.96
CA ILE A 59 -7.67 -14.55 -1.94
C ILE A 59 -6.32 -15.21 -2.23
N PRO A 60 -5.42 -14.56 -2.98
CA PRO A 60 -4.18 -15.19 -3.45
C PRO A 60 -3.30 -15.77 -2.36
N TYR A 61 -3.20 -15.11 -1.22
CA TYR A 61 -2.44 -15.59 -0.07
C TYR A 61 -2.95 -16.92 0.49
N GLN A 62 -4.24 -17.18 0.38
CA GLN A 62 -4.83 -18.43 0.86
C GLN A 62 -4.92 -19.52 -0.22
N GLN A 63 -5.03 -19.13 -1.49
CA GLN A 63 -5.38 -20.05 -2.57
C GLN A 63 -4.22 -20.34 -3.54
N TYR A 64 -3.39 -19.36 -3.87
CA TYR A 64 -2.45 -19.45 -4.99
C TYR A 64 -0.98 -19.46 -4.59
N ILE A 65 -0.58 -18.73 -3.53
CA ILE A 65 0.82 -18.69 -3.11
C ILE A 65 1.10 -19.91 -2.20
N LYS A 66 1.51 -21.01 -2.82
CA LYS A 66 1.83 -22.28 -2.13
C LYS A 66 3.32 -22.64 -2.24
N SER A 67 4.07 -21.94 -3.07
CA SER A 67 5.50 -22.09 -3.28
C SER A 67 6.12 -20.72 -3.51
N ARG A 68 7.44 -20.64 -3.65
CA ARG A 68 8.13 -19.38 -3.95
C ARG A 68 7.54 -18.73 -5.20
N ALA A 69 7.14 -17.48 -5.03
CA ALA A 69 6.57 -16.66 -6.09
C ALA A 69 7.47 -15.44 -6.37
N PRO A 70 7.61 -15.03 -7.64
CA PRO A 70 8.28 -13.78 -7.99
C PRO A 70 7.60 -12.60 -7.31
N SER A 71 8.40 -11.72 -6.71
CA SER A 71 7.90 -10.57 -5.97
C SER A 71 8.93 -9.44 -5.89
N LEU A 72 8.50 -8.26 -5.46
CA LEU A 72 9.37 -7.14 -5.17
C LEU A 72 10.42 -7.50 -4.11
N ALA A 73 10.00 -8.16 -3.01
CA ALA A 73 10.92 -8.57 -1.95
C ALA A 73 11.98 -9.55 -2.45
N GLY A 74 11.56 -10.59 -3.18
CA GLY A 74 12.48 -11.56 -3.78
C GLY A 74 13.44 -10.92 -4.77
N TYR A 75 12.97 -9.94 -5.54
CA TYR A 75 13.80 -9.19 -6.48
C TYR A 75 14.83 -8.31 -5.76
N LEU A 76 14.42 -7.49 -4.80
CA LEU A 76 15.32 -6.62 -4.03
C LEU A 76 16.34 -7.46 -3.23
N LYS A 77 15.92 -8.59 -2.67
CA LYS A 77 16.84 -9.55 -2.05
C LYS A 77 17.92 -10.04 -3.02
N SER A 78 17.57 -10.31 -4.29
CA SER A 78 18.55 -10.70 -5.31
C SER A 78 19.56 -9.59 -5.65
N LEU A 79 19.20 -8.34 -5.37
CA LEU A 79 20.08 -7.16 -5.48
C LEU A 79 20.87 -6.89 -4.19
N GLY A 80 20.77 -7.75 -3.17
CA GLY A 80 21.54 -7.64 -1.92
C GLY A 80 20.82 -6.90 -0.78
N TYR A 81 19.55 -6.55 -0.93
CA TYR A 81 18.78 -5.92 0.15
C TYR A 81 18.48 -6.93 1.28
N ALA A 82 18.52 -6.48 2.51
CA ALA A 82 17.85 -7.14 3.62
C ALA A 82 16.34 -6.86 3.52
N THR A 83 15.52 -7.88 3.71
CA THR A 83 14.07 -7.80 3.48
C THR A 83 13.29 -8.06 4.76
N TYR A 84 12.41 -7.13 5.10
CA TYR A 84 11.59 -7.12 6.31
C TYR A 84 10.12 -6.96 5.94
N ALA A 85 9.25 -7.80 6.53
CA ALA A 85 7.81 -7.60 6.49
C ALA A 85 7.30 -7.41 7.92
N GLN A 86 6.55 -6.33 8.15
CA GLN A 86 6.07 -5.93 9.46
C GLN A 86 4.57 -5.77 9.46
N HIS A 87 3.90 -6.30 10.48
CA HIS A 87 2.46 -6.15 10.67
C HIS A 87 2.11 -6.21 12.16
N PRO A 88 1.66 -5.10 12.78
CA PRO A 88 1.40 -5.03 14.22
C PRO A 88 0.11 -5.78 14.61
N TYR A 89 -0.08 -6.98 14.08
CA TYR A 89 -1.22 -7.86 14.36
C TYR A 89 -0.83 -9.33 14.25
N GLN A 90 -1.83 -10.23 14.33
CA GLN A 90 -1.59 -11.68 14.36
C GLN A 90 -0.94 -12.18 13.06
N ALA A 91 0.13 -12.94 13.19
CA ALA A 91 0.88 -13.54 12.10
C ALA A 91 0.04 -14.42 11.16
N SER A 92 -0.94 -15.14 11.73
CA SER A 92 -1.87 -16.00 10.98
C SER A 92 -2.88 -15.26 10.12
N GLY A 93 -3.05 -13.95 10.35
CA GLY A 93 -3.95 -13.11 9.53
C GLY A 93 -3.57 -13.19 8.06
N TRP A 94 -4.51 -13.62 7.19
CA TRP A 94 -4.28 -13.87 5.77
C TRP A 94 -3.12 -14.85 5.45
N ASN A 95 -2.69 -15.70 6.42
CA ASN A 95 -1.53 -16.61 6.31
C ASN A 95 -0.19 -15.86 6.05
N ARG A 96 -0.03 -14.63 6.53
CA ARG A 96 1.18 -13.82 6.28
C ARG A 96 2.45 -14.50 6.76
N ASP A 97 2.40 -15.20 7.91
CA ASP A 97 3.50 -16.01 8.43
C ASP A 97 4.04 -17.05 7.44
N LYS A 98 3.18 -17.57 6.57
CA LYS A 98 3.53 -18.58 5.55
C LYS A 98 3.85 -17.94 4.20
N VAL A 99 3.14 -16.89 3.85
CA VAL A 99 3.21 -16.28 2.51
C VAL A 99 4.41 -15.34 2.36
N TYR A 100 4.72 -14.52 3.35
CA TYR A 100 5.83 -13.58 3.27
C TYR A 100 7.19 -14.25 3.01
N PRO A 101 7.55 -15.38 3.64
CA PRO A 101 8.76 -16.12 3.26
C PRO A 101 8.75 -16.61 1.81
N LEU A 102 7.59 -17.02 1.28
CA LEU A 102 7.44 -17.45 -0.10
C LEU A 102 7.58 -16.28 -1.10
N LEU A 103 7.28 -15.06 -0.65
CA LEU A 103 7.50 -13.83 -1.40
C LEU A 103 8.93 -13.28 -1.24
N GLY A 104 9.79 -13.91 -0.43
CA GLY A 104 11.21 -13.56 -0.32
C GLY A 104 11.59 -12.66 0.83
N PHE A 105 10.71 -12.43 1.79
CA PHE A 105 11.06 -11.77 3.03
C PHE A 105 11.86 -12.72 3.94
N ASP A 106 12.97 -12.21 4.51
CA ASP A 106 13.83 -12.95 5.44
C ASP A 106 13.49 -12.70 6.90
N ASN A 107 12.98 -11.50 7.19
CA ASN A 107 12.66 -11.07 8.53
C ASN A 107 11.17 -10.71 8.61
N LEU A 108 10.51 -11.21 9.64
CA LEU A 108 9.08 -11.01 9.84
C LEU A 108 8.87 -10.52 11.27
N ASP A 109 8.19 -9.39 11.43
CA ASP A 109 7.79 -8.87 12.72
C ASP A 109 6.25 -8.78 12.79
N PHE A 110 5.68 -9.44 13.76
CA PHE A 110 4.25 -9.43 14.04
C PHE A 110 3.99 -8.86 15.45
N MET A 111 2.75 -8.81 15.87
CA MET A 111 2.33 -8.15 17.11
C MET A 111 3.19 -8.52 18.33
N GLU A 112 3.64 -9.78 18.42
CA GLU A 112 4.47 -10.29 19.52
C GLU A 112 5.92 -9.77 19.50
N ASP A 113 6.37 -9.20 18.39
CA ASP A 113 7.73 -8.65 18.24
C ASP A 113 7.81 -7.17 18.63
N TYR A 114 6.67 -6.50 18.70
CA TYR A 114 6.58 -5.11 19.09
C TYR A 114 6.71 -4.95 20.62
N ARG A 115 7.51 -3.96 21.06
CA ARG A 115 7.77 -3.66 22.48
C ARG A 115 7.49 -2.19 22.77
N ASP A 116 7.10 -1.91 24.01
CA ASP A 116 6.91 -0.55 24.52
C ASP A 116 5.96 0.32 23.65
N VAL A 117 4.89 -0.29 23.13
CA VAL A 117 3.99 0.31 22.16
C VAL A 117 2.80 1.02 22.81
N SER A 118 2.32 2.05 22.17
CA SER A 118 1.03 2.68 22.46
C SER A 118 -0.10 2.04 21.66
N TYR A 119 -1.31 2.13 22.19
CA TYR A 119 -2.51 1.60 21.55
C TYR A 119 -3.49 2.72 21.24
N VAL A 120 -4.09 2.63 20.07
CA VAL A 120 -5.28 3.40 19.69
C VAL A 120 -6.39 2.40 19.41
N ARG A 121 -7.49 2.55 20.15
CA ARG A 121 -8.52 1.51 20.25
C ARG A 121 -7.90 0.19 20.77
N ASN A 122 -8.05 -0.88 20.03
CA ASN A 122 -7.50 -2.21 20.36
C ASN A 122 -6.24 -2.57 19.55
N TYR A 123 -5.69 -1.61 18.80
CA TYR A 123 -4.58 -1.86 17.89
C TYR A 123 -3.34 -1.07 18.30
N ILE A 124 -2.18 -1.61 18.01
CA ILE A 124 -0.91 -0.86 18.10
C ILE A 124 -1.06 0.39 17.24
N SER A 125 -0.67 1.54 17.80
CA SER A 125 -0.78 2.82 17.10
C SER A 125 0.17 2.87 15.90
N ASP A 126 -0.22 3.59 14.84
CA ASP A 126 0.64 3.82 13.69
C ASP A 126 1.92 4.59 14.09
N ALA A 127 1.86 5.39 15.15
CA ALA A 127 3.06 6.04 15.70
C ALA A 127 4.08 5.01 16.20
N SER A 128 3.65 4.04 17.01
CA SER A 128 4.53 2.96 17.48
C SER A 128 4.96 2.02 16.37
N ASP A 129 4.10 1.77 15.39
CA ASP A 129 4.41 0.92 14.24
C ASP A 129 5.49 1.56 13.34
N MET A 130 5.37 2.86 13.05
CA MET A 130 6.37 3.58 12.26
C MET A 130 7.68 3.80 13.04
N GLU A 131 7.63 3.91 14.37
CA GLU A 131 8.82 3.90 15.21
C GLU A 131 9.56 2.56 15.15
N HIS A 132 8.82 1.45 15.15
CA HIS A 132 9.40 0.10 14.96
C HIS A 132 10.07 -0.03 13.57
N MET A 133 9.53 0.59 12.52
CA MET A 133 10.21 0.66 11.22
C MET A 133 11.56 1.40 11.31
N ILE A 134 11.61 2.51 12.05
CA ILE A 134 12.86 3.25 12.29
C ILE A 134 13.87 2.38 13.05
N GLU A 135 13.43 1.70 14.10
CA GLU A 135 14.31 0.78 14.87
C GLU A 135 14.86 -0.35 13.98
N THR A 136 14.03 -0.92 13.12
CA THR A 136 14.45 -1.95 12.17
C THR A 136 15.49 -1.43 11.20
N TYR A 137 15.31 -0.22 10.66
CA TYR A 137 16.29 0.44 9.83
C TYR A 137 17.61 0.65 10.59
N GLU A 138 17.57 1.17 11.82
CA GLU A 138 18.78 1.41 12.64
C GLU A 138 19.52 0.10 12.95
N LYS A 139 18.79 -0.95 13.30
CA LYS A 139 19.39 -2.29 13.51
C LYS A 139 20.03 -2.84 12.23
N ASN A 140 19.39 -2.62 11.07
CA ASN A 140 19.91 -3.08 9.78
C ASN A 140 21.20 -2.38 9.37
N LYS A 141 21.44 -1.14 9.77
CA LYS A 141 22.68 -0.40 9.42
C LYS A 141 23.95 -1.18 9.74
N ALA A 142 23.94 -1.95 10.84
CA ALA A 142 25.07 -2.81 11.20
C ALA A 142 25.36 -3.92 10.17
N SER A 143 24.39 -4.28 9.33
CA SER A 143 24.58 -5.28 8.27
C SER A 143 25.35 -4.76 7.06
N GLY A 144 25.42 -3.44 6.87
CA GLY A 144 25.96 -2.78 5.68
C GLY A 144 25.13 -3.02 4.40
N LYS A 145 23.93 -3.59 4.51
CA LYS A 145 23.04 -3.86 3.38
C LYS A 145 21.94 -2.80 3.32
N PRO A 146 21.47 -2.41 2.13
CA PRO A 146 20.25 -1.63 2.01
C PRO A 146 19.07 -2.45 2.56
N ALA A 147 18.07 -1.78 3.14
CA ALA A 147 16.86 -2.41 3.67
C ALA A 147 15.68 -2.20 2.74
N PHE A 148 14.85 -3.22 2.58
CA PHE A 148 13.48 -3.13 2.11
C PHE A 148 12.55 -3.51 3.25
N ILE A 149 11.80 -2.55 3.75
CA ILE A 149 10.82 -2.74 4.82
C ILE A 149 9.42 -2.56 4.21
N PHE A 150 8.63 -3.62 4.23
CA PHE A 150 7.23 -3.61 3.85
C PHE A 150 6.39 -3.67 5.11
N ASN A 151 5.62 -2.64 5.37
CA ASN A 151 4.78 -2.54 6.55
C ASN A 151 3.31 -2.45 6.20
N VAL A 152 2.47 -3.16 6.96
CA VAL A 152 1.01 -3.11 6.87
C VAL A 152 0.46 -2.69 8.22
N THR A 153 0.02 -1.45 8.34
CA THR A 153 -0.50 -0.90 9.61
C THR A 153 -1.82 -1.54 10.02
N MET A 154 -2.24 -1.37 11.27
CA MET A 154 -3.49 -1.97 11.77
C MET A 154 -4.41 -0.96 12.49
N GLN A 155 -3.90 0.20 12.90
CA GLN A 155 -4.64 1.19 13.69
C GLN A 155 -6.00 1.54 13.07
N ASN A 156 -6.07 1.68 11.76
CA ASN A 156 -7.26 2.14 11.04
C ASN A 156 -8.20 1.01 10.59
N HIS A 157 -7.95 -0.23 11.02
CA HIS A 157 -8.84 -1.36 10.70
C HIS A 157 -10.30 -1.07 11.08
N GLY A 158 -11.24 -1.58 10.29
CA GLY A 158 -12.67 -1.29 10.39
C GLY A 158 -13.31 -1.55 11.75
N GLY A 159 -14.58 -1.17 11.88
CA GLY A 159 -15.34 -1.16 13.13
C GLY A 159 -15.24 0.20 13.82
N TYR A 160 -15.85 1.22 13.21
CA TYR A 160 -15.78 2.61 13.70
C TYR A 160 -16.98 3.02 14.54
N THR A 161 -17.75 2.05 15.04
CA THR A 161 -19.02 2.28 15.77
C THR A 161 -18.84 2.26 17.28
N ASP A 162 -17.76 1.67 17.77
CA ASP A 162 -17.54 1.51 19.21
C ASP A 162 -16.84 2.73 19.81
N THR A 163 -17.11 2.99 21.08
CA THR A 163 -16.43 4.01 21.87
C THR A 163 -15.24 3.40 22.62
N TYR A 164 -14.13 4.11 22.66
CA TYR A 164 -12.90 3.66 23.32
C TYR A 164 -12.39 4.70 24.30
N MET A 165 -11.89 4.28 25.46
CA MET A 165 -11.35 5.18 26.47
C MET A 165 -10.05 5.88 26.03
N ASN A 166 -9.31 5.26 25.11
CA ASN A 166 -8.03 5.74 24.58
C ASN A 166 -8.15 6.42 23.20
N LEU A 167 -9.39 6.78 22.80
CA LEU A 167 -9.63 7.52 21.56
C LEU A 167 -10.72 8.55 21.75
N THR A 168 -10.37 9.81 21.56
CA THR A 168 -11.34 10.90 21.40
C THR A 168 -11.46 11.23 19.92
N ASN A 169 -12.68 11.42 19.41
CA ASN A 169 -12.92 11.82 18.04
C ASN A 169 -12.68 13.34 17.90
N ASP A 170 -11.41 13.71 17.69
CA ASP A 170 -10.99 15.12 17.60
C ASP A 170 -11.40 15.78 16.28
N ILE A 171 -11.62 14.98 15.24
CA ILE A 171 -12.06 15.47 13.93
C ILE A 171 -13.58 15.33 13.83
N GLN A 172 -14.23 16.44 13.52
CA GLN A 172 -15.68 16.50 13.35
C GLN A 172 -16.02 16.75 11.88
N SER A 173 -16.78 15.85 11.27
CA SER A 173 -17.27 16.00 9.91
C SER A 173 -18.54 16.85 9.86
N GLN A 174 -18.81 17.44 8.71
CA GLN A 174 -20.08 18.13 8.46
C GLN A 174 -21.32 17.20 8.41
N TYR A 175 -21.11 15.89 8.39
CA TYR A 175 -22.17 14.89 8.18
C TYR A 175 -22.78 14.37 9.49
N ALA A 176 -22.40 14.89 10.65
CA ALA A 176 -22.90 14.46 11.96
C ALA A 176 -22.92 12.93 12.15
N SER A 177 -21.84 12.27 11.76
CA SER A 177 -21.67 10.81 11.83
C SER A 177 -20.48 10.44 12.71
N GLU A 178 -20.73 9.83 13.86
CA GLU A 178 -19.67 9.37 14.77
C GLU A 178 -18.73 8.34 14.13
N PRO A 179 -19.20 7.35 13.35
CA PRO A 179 -18.30 6.46 12.62
C PRO A 179 -17.35 7.20 11.65
N LEU A 180 -17.85 8.20 10.94
CA LEU A 180 -17.04 9.02 10.06
C LEU A 180 -16.05 9.89 10.84
N ASN A 181 -16.48 10.49 11.95
CA ASN A 181 -15.60 11.29 12.82
C ASN A 181 -14.46 10.43 13.39
N GLN A 182 -14.78 9.21 13.83
CA GLN A 182 -13.77 8.27 14.30
C GLN A 182 -12.79 7.90 13.19
N TYR A 183 -13.27 7.54 12.00
CA TYR A 183 -12.43 7.23 10.85
C TYR A 183 -11.50 8.40 10.50
N LEU A 184 -12.02 9.61 10.40
CA LEU A 184 -11.21 10.80 10.08
C LEU A 184 -10.17 11.10 11.15
N THR A 185 -10.52 10.92 12.43
CA THR A 185 -9.58 11.06 13.55
C THR A 185 -8.44 10.04 13.45
N LEU A 186 -8.75 8.78 13.09
CA LEU A 186 -7.75 7.73 12.91
C LEU A 186 -6.81 8.07 11.74
N ILE A 187 -7.35 8.50 10.60
CA ILE A 187 -6.55 8.94 9.45
C ILE A 187 -5.64 10.12 9.82
N HIS A 188 -6.14 11.08 10.60
CA HIS A 188 -5.31 12.20 11.08
C HIS A 188 -4.14 11.74 11.97
N LYS A 189 -4.36 10.73 12.83
CA LYS A 189 -3.28 10.15 13.64
C LYS A 189 -2.24 9.44 12.77
N THR A 190 -2.66 8.74 11.71
CA THR A 190 -1.75 8.15 10.72
C THR A 190 -0.92 9.22 10.01
N ASP A 191 -1.53 10.35 9.66
CA ASP A 191 -0.85 11.50 9.04
C ASP A 191 0.28 12.03 9.94
N GLN A 192 0.00 12.17 11.23
CA GLN A 192 0.99 12.61 12.22
C GLN A 192 2.14 11.60 12.35
N ALA A 193 1.83 10.30 12.34
CA ALA A 193 2.84 9.25 12.40
C ALA A 193 3.72 9.26 11.13
N LEU A 194 3.10 9.41 9.95
CA LEU A 194 3.83 9.51 8.68
C LEU A 194 4.69 10.78 8.61
N GLU A 195 4.22 11.91 9.15
CA GLU A 195 5.02 13.14 9.26
C GLU A 195 6.29 12.88 10.06
N ASN A 196 6.18 12.22 11.21
CA ASN A 196 7.33 11.89 12.06
C ASN A 196 8.30 10.93 11.35
N LEU A 197 7.80 9.94 10.61
CA LEU A 197 8.61 9.02 9.83
C LEU A 197 9.40 9.76 8.75
N ILE A 198 8.75 10.65 8.01
CA ILE A 198 9.38 11.47 6.98
C ILE A 198 10.41 12.43 7.61
N ASP A 199 10.06 13.06 8.72
CA ASP A 199 10.96 13.96 9.44
C ASP A 199 12.24 13.25 9.92
N TYR A 200 12.12 12.00 10.38
CA TYR A 200 13.27 11.19 10.73
C TYR A 200 14.15 10.93 9.51
N PHE A 201 13.60 10.37 8.44
CA PHE A 201 14.37 10.01 7.25
C PHE A 201 14.86 11.22 6.44
N SER A 202 14.30 12.40 6.63
CA SER A 202 14.81 13.65 6.03
C SER A 202 16.17 14.07 6.57
N LYS A 203 16.56 13.55 7.75
CA LYS A 203 17.82 13.86 8.45
C LYS A 203 18.86 12.76 8.32
N VAL A 204 18.53 11.69 7.62
CA VAL A 204 19.40 10.52 7.41
C VAL A 204 20.19 10.71 6.12
N ASP A 205 21.49 10.38 6.15
CA ASP A 205 22.36 10.47 4.96
C ASP A 205 22.11 9.35 3.95
N ASP A 206 21.60 8.19 4.40
CA ASP A 206 21.28 7.07 3.52
C ASP A 206 20.13 7.43 2.59
N ARG A 207 20.28 7.14 1.29
CA ARG A 207 19.24 7.37 0.29
C ARG A 207 17.99 6.55 0.62
N THR A 208 16.95 7.23 1.02
CA THR A 208 15.69 6.64 1.46
C THR A 208 14.54 7.06 0.56
N ILE A 209 13.70 6.10 0.20
CA ILE A 209 12.41 6.33 -0.44
C ILE A 209 11.29 5.72 0.42
N ILE A 210 10.26 6.47 0.66
CA ILE A 210 9.06 6.05 1.38
C ILE A 210 7.89 6.01 0.39
N VAL A 211 7.20 4.88 0.36
CA VAL A 211 5.97 4.68 -0.41
C VAL A 211 4.84 4.43 0.56
N PHE A 212 3.87 5.32 0.58
CA PHE A 212 2.68 5.20 1.41
C PHE A 212 1.44 5.16 0.51
N PHE A 213 0.56 4.20 0.73
CA PHE A 213 -0.71 4.09 -0.01
C PHE A 213 -1.78 3.43 0.86
N GLY A 214 -3.04 3.75 0.58
CA GLY A 214 -4.16 3.02 1.14
C GLY A 214 -4.31 1.65 0.48
N ASP A 215 -4.66 0.64 1.25
CA ASP A 215 -4.93 -0.72 0.75
C ASP A 215 -6.34 -0.84 0.15
N HIS A 216 -7.31 -0.12 0.71
CA HIS A 216 -8.70 0.00 0.23
C HIS A 216 -9.39 1.17 0.92
N GLN A 217 -10.52 1.61 0.36
CA GLN A 217 -11.40 2.55 1.06
C GLN A 217 -12.17 1.86 2.21
N PRO A 218 -12.68 2.63 3.20
CA PRO A 218 -13.44 2.07 4.30
C PRO A 218 -14.72 1.38 3.81
N ASN A 219 -15.29 0.53 4.67
CA ASN A 219 -16.56 -0.13 4.40
C ASN A 219 -17.74 0.85 4.35
N ASP A 220 -18.92 0.35 4.02
CA ASP A 220 -20.13 1.15 3.81
C ASP A 220 -20.58 1.94 5.04
N THR A 221 -20.25 1.51 6.26
CA THR A 221 -20.58 2.23 7.48
C THR A 221 -20.07 3.69 7.46
N VAL A 222 -18.92 3.91 6.84
CA VAL A 222 -18.31 5.25 6.68
C VAL A 222 -18.60 5.82 5.30
N ALA A 223 -18.43 5.03 4.26
CA ALA A 223 -18.49 5.50 2.89
C ALA A 223 -19.90 5.98 2.50
N SER A 224 -20.96 5.29 2.92
CA SER A 224 -22.36 5.66 2.63
C SER A 224 -22.73 7.04 3.17
N VAL A 225 -22.10 7.48 4.26
CA VAL A 225 -22.37 8.81 4.85
C VAL A 225 -21.88 9.93 3.92
N VAL A 226 -20.77 9.72 3.24
CA VAL A 226 -20.16 10.73 2.33
C VAL A 226 -20.85 10.70 0.97
N GLU A 227 -21.42 9.57 0.60
CA GLU A 227 -22.05 9.33 -0.70
C GLU A 227 -23.53 9.69 -0.76
N ASN A 228 -24.12 10.16 0.34
CA ASN A 228 -25.53 10.52 0.42
C ASN A 228 -25.94 11.52 -0.67
N GLY A 229 -26.60 11.02 -1.73
CA GLY A 229 -27.22 11.79 -2.81
C GLY A 229 -26.48 11.81 -4.15
N ALA A 230 -25.24 11.42 -4.23
CA ALA A 230 -24.63 11.11 -5.52
C ALA A 230 -24.71 9.58 -5.73
N GLN A 231 -25.20 9.14 -6.88
CA GLN A 231 -24.87 7.78 -7.34
C GLN A 231 -23.37 7.69 -7.30
N ALA A 232 -22.83 6.96 -6.31
CA ALA A 232 -21.41 6.76 -6.17
C ALA A 232 -20.93 6.20 -7.51
N GLU A 233 -20.03 6.94 -8.18
CA GLU A 233 -19.33 6.36 -9.30
C GLU A 233 -18.56 5.17 -8.74
N THR A 234 -19.04 3.98 -9.03
CA THR A 234 -18.57 2.71 -8.44
C THR A 234 -17.04 2.60 -8.47
N GLN A 235 -16.43 3.16 -9.49
CA GLN A 235 -14.97 3.19 -9.63
C GLN A 235 -14.26 4.07 -8.58
N LYS A 236 -14.88 5.15 -8.08
CA LYS A 236 -14.26 6.02 -7.06
C LYS A 236 -14.08 5.32 -5.72
N ARG A 237 -14.87 4.28 -5.44
CA ARG A 237 -14.74 3.44 -4.24
C ARG A 237 -13.45 2.63 -4.20
N TYR A 238 -12.77 2.50 -5.31
CA TYR A 238 -11.51 1.75 -5.46
C TYR A 238 -10.29 2.66 -5.61
N LEU A 239 -10.46 3.97 -5.51
CA LEU A 239 -9.38 4.93 -5.56
C LEU A 239 -8.90 5.25 -4.15
N VAL A 240 -7.63 5.03 -3.89
CA VAL A 240 -6.97 5.38 -2.63
C VAL A 240 -5.80 6.31 -2.90
N PRO A 241 -5.50 7.27 -2.01
CA PRO A 241 -4.36 8.14 -2.18
C PRO A 241 -3.04 7.38 -2.03
N TYR A 242 -1.99 7.85 -2.71
CA TYR A 242 -0.64 7.40 -2.47
C TYR A 242 0.35 8.57 -2.50
N LEU A 243 1.47 8.35 -1.82
CA LEU A 243 2.61 9.22 -1.74
C LEU A 243 3.90 8.42 -1.99
N VAL A 244 4.77 8.93 -2.84
CA VAL A 244 6.18 8.51 -2.89
C VAL A 244 7.02 9.71 -2.52
N TRP A 245 7.80 9.59 -1.47
CA TRP A 245 8.71 10.62 -1.00
C TRP A 245 10.13 10.09 -0.92
N SER A 246 11.12 10.95 -1.14
CA SER A 246 12.52 10.58 -0.91
C SER A 246 13.32 11.73 -0.27
N ASN A 247 14.37 11.38 0.46
CA ASN A 247 15.34 12.36 0.98
C ASN A 247 16.42 12.75 -0.04
N TYR A 248 16.37 12.18 -1.23
CA TYR A 248 17.22 12.55 -2.37
C TYR A 248 16.35 12.94 -3.56
N GLY A 249 16.96 13.62 -4.58
CA GLY A 249 16.19 14.09 -5.72
C GLY A 249 15.58 12.95 -6.56
N ILE A 250 14.25 12.87 -6.59
CA ILE A 250 13.47 12.13 -7.59
C ILE A 250 12.64 13.13 -8.41
N GLU A 251 12.25 12.74 -9.61
CA GLU A 251 11.33 13.55 -10.41
C GLU A 251 9.96 13.60 -9.72
N GLY A 252 9.57 14.78 -9.27
CA GLY A 252 8.29 15.01 -8.63
C GLY A 252 7.14 15.04 -9.62
N ALA A 253 5.97 14.58 -9.20
CA ALA A 253 4.75 14.65 -9.99
C ALA A 253 3.51 14.74 -9.08
N LYS A 254 2.46 15.38 -9.59
CA LYS A 254 1.14 15.47 -8.95
C LYS A 254 0.09 14.77 -9.80
N ASP A 255 -1.00 14.34 -9.16
CA ASP A 255 -2.16 13.73 -9.82
C ASP A 255 -1.80 12.56 -10.74
N LYS A 256 -0.73 11.84 -10.39
CA LYS A 256 -0.31 10.65 -11.09
C LYS A 256 -1.21 9.48 -10.68
N ASN A 257 -2.20 9.18 -11.51
CA ASN A 257 -3.07 8.04 -11.27
C ASN A 257 -2.51 6.77 -11.92
N THR A 258 -2.58 5.66 -11.20
CA THR A 258 -2.10 4.36 -11.64
C THR A 258 -2.92 3.24 -10.98
N SER A 259 -2.61 1.99 -11.24
CA SER A 259 -3.11 0.86 -10.45
C SER A 259 -2.01 0.21 -9.63
N LEU A 260 -2.43 -0.51 -8.59
CA LEU A 260 -1.53 -0.97 -7.54
C LEU A 260 -0.47 -1.95 -8.05
N ASN A 261 -0.82 -2.77 -9.04
CA ASN A 261 0.10 -3.70 -9.69
C ASN A 261 1.27 -3.04 -10.45
N TYR A 262 1.16 -1.75 -10.80
CA TYR A 262 2.24 -1.01 -11.46
C TYR A 262 3.12 -0.22 -10.50
N LEU A 263 2.60 0.11 -9.31
CA LEU A 263 3.22 1.06 -8.40
C LEU A 263 4.66 0.66 -8.02
N ALA A 264 4.90 -0.61 -7.71
CA ALA A 264 6.25 -1.09 -7.36
C ALA A 264 7.27 -0.87 -8.48
N ALA A 265 6.92 -1.16 -9.73
CA ALA A 265 7.82 -0.95 -10.88
C ALA A 265 8.10 0.55 -11.13
N GLN A 266 7.09 1.40 -10.94
CA GLN A 266 7.23 2.86 -11.05
C GLN A 266 8.13 3.42 -9.94
N VAL A 267 7.99 2.91 -8.71
CA VAL A 267 8.83 3.28 -7.57
C VAL A 267 10.29 2.87 -7.80
N LEU A 268 10.56 1.65 -8.27
CA LEU A 268 11.93 1.23 -8.58
C LEU A 268 12.58 2.15 -9.61
N THR A 269 11.83 2.56 -10.64
CA THR A 269 12.30 3.51 -11.66
C THR A 269 12.61 4.87 -11.03
N ALA A 270 11.72 5.41 -10.21
CA ALA A 270 11.92 6.69 -9.52
C ALA A 270 13.11 6.64 -8.55
N ALA A 271 13.31 5.51 -7.88
CA ALA A 271 14.43 5.29 -6.97
C ALA A 271 15.78 5.10 -7.68
N GLY A 272 15.79 4.93 -8.99
CA GLY A 272 16.99 4.60 -9.77
C GLY A 272 17.49 3.17 -9.51
N VAL A 273 16.62 2.27 -9.04
CA VAL A 273 16.91 0.85 -8.86
C VAL A 273 16.69 0.13 -10.19
N PRO A 274 17.60 -0.74 -10.65
CA PRO A 274 17.39 -1.52 -11.86
C PRO A 274 16.05 -2.25 -11.84
N THR A 275 15.43 -2.41 -13.00
CA THR A 275 14.18 -3.15 -13.17
C THR A 275 14.44 -4.43 -13.96
N ASN A 276 13.75 -5.53 -13.63
CA ASN A 276 13.83 -6.78 -14.37
C ASN A 276 12.88 -6.78 -15.59
N ALA A 277 12.90 -7.86 -16.38
CA ALA A 277 12.09 -7.98 -17.58
C ALA A 277 10.58 -7.85 -17.32
N TYR A 278 10.08 -8.42 -16.22
CA TYR A 278 8.66 -8.34 -15.87
C TYR A 278 8.25 -6.92 -15.46
N GLN A 279 9.05 -6.25 -14.64
CA GLN A 279 8.82 -4.86 -14.26
C GLN A 279 8.86 -3.92 -15.46
N ASN A 280 9.81 -4.13 -16.40
CA ASN A 280 9.86 -3.39 -17.67
C ASN A 280 8.62 -3.64 -18.52
N TYR A 281 8.12 -4.87 -18.54
CA TYR A 281 6.85 -5.20 -19.19
C TYR A 281 5.67 -4.44 -18.56
N LEU A 282 5.57 -4.41 -17.22
CA LEU A 282 4.54 -3.66 -16.50
C LEU A 282 4.61 -2.15 -16.79
N LEU A 283 5.81 -1.58 -16.81
CA LEU A 283 6.03 -0.17 -17.17
C LEU A 283 5.62 0.12 -18.63
N SER A 284 5.84 -0.80 -19.53
CA SER A 284 5.38 -0.68 -20.92
C SER A 284 3.86 -0.81 -21.02
N LEU A 285 3.29 -1.79 -20.31
CA LEU A 285 1.85 -2.04 -20.29
C LEU A 285 1.08 -0.86 -19.72
N SER A 286 1.60 -0.21 -18.67
CA SER A 286 0.96 0.95 -18.04
C SER A 286 0.82 2.16 -18.96
N LYS A 287 1.61 2.26 -20.03
CA LYS A 287 1.45 3.32 -21.05
C LYS A 287 0.22 3.09 -21.92
N THR A 288 -0.13 1.82 -22.16
CA THR A 288 -1.27 1.43 -22.99
C THR A 288 -2.53 1.21 -22.15
N TYR A 289 -2.35 0.64 -20.96
CA TYR A 289 -3.39 0.41 -19.97
C TYR A 289 -2.97 1.08 -18.66
N PRO A 290 -3.22 2.38 -18.47
CA PRO A 290 -2.79 3.11 -17.27
C PRO A 290 -3.30 2.52 -15.97
N VAL A 291 -4.45 1.85 -16.01
CA VAL A 291 -5.10 1.21 -14.87
C VAL A 291 -5.59 -0.18 -15.26
N ILE A 292 -5.26 -1.19 -14.48
CA ILE A 292 -5.83 -2.54 -14.53
C ILE A 292 -6.11 -2.99 -13.10
N SER A 293 -7.38 -3.22 -12.78
CA SER A 293 -7.83 -3.75 -11.49
C SER A 293 -9.10 -4.56 -11.65
N ALA A 294 -9.51 -5.32 -10.64
CA ALA A 294 -10.80 -6.01 -10.64
C ALA A 294 -12.01 -5.06 -10.70
N ALA A 295 -11.81 -3.79 -10.29
CA ALA A 295 -12.83 -2.75 -10.37
C ALA A 295 -12.98 -2.13 -11.79
N GLY A 296 -12.05 -2.44 -12.70
CA GLY A 296 -12.07 -1.94 -14.07
C GLY A 296 -10.70 -1.65 -14.65
N GLN A 297 -10.69 -1.34 -15.92
CA GLN A 297 -9.47 -0.99 -16.65
C GLN A 297 -9.67 0.27 -17.49
N THR A 298 -8.63 1.08 -17.58
CA THR A 298 -8.59 2.24 -18.46
C THR A 298 -7.72 1.92 -19.66
N LYS A 299 -8.26 2.11 -20.86
CA LYS A 299 -7.53 1.91 -22.13
C LYS A 299 -6.95 3.23 -22.59
N GLY A 300 -5.65 3.26 -22.87
CA GLY A 300 -4.97 4.36 -23.52
C GLY A 300 -5.02 4.28 -25.05
N ILE A 301 -4.42 5.25 -25.72
CA ILE A 301 -4.29 5.26 -27.19
C ILE A 301 -3.37 4.09 -27.62
N GLY A 302 -3.85 3.27 -28.58
CA GLY A 302 -3.10 2.11 -29.09
C GLY A 302 -3.24 0.83 -28.25
N ALA A 303 -4.26 0.74 -27.39
CA ALA A 303 -4.54 -0.47 -26.62
C ALA A 303 -4.77 -1.69 -27.51
N ASP A 304 -3.97 -2.74 -27.30
CA ASP A 304 -4.04 -4.02 -28.02
C ASP A 304 -4.42 -5.16 -27.04
N GLU A 305 -5.46 -5.90 -27.37
CA GLU A 305 -5.92 -7.03 -26.55
C GLU A 305 -4.87 -8.14 -26.38
N LYS A 306 -3.92 -8.28 -27.32
CA LYS A 306 -2.80 -9.22 -27.17
C LYS A 306 -1.90 -8.88 -25.99
N GLN A 307 -1.67 -7.59 -25.71
CA GLN A 307 -0.90 -7.18 -24.54
C GLN A 307 -1.61 -7.58 -23.24
N LEU A 308 -2.92 -7.43 -23.20
CA LEU A 308 -3.74 -7.84 -22.06
C LEU A 308 -3.72 -9.37 -21.88
N GLN A 309 -3.81 -10.13 -22.96
CA GLN A 309 -3.69 -11.60 -22.94
C GLN A 309 -2.31 -12.07 -22.45
N THR A 310 -1.25 -11.34 -22.79
CA THR A 310 0.09 -11.64 -22.28
C THR A 310 0.16 -11.43 -20.76
N CYS A 311 -0.48 -10.39 -20.24
CA CYS A 311 -0.64 -10.19 -18.79
C CYS A 311 -1.38 -11.36 -18.13
N LEU A 312 -2.44 -11.86 -18.75
CA LEU A 312 -3.18 -13.05 -18.30
C LEU A 312 -2.31 -14.30 -18.19
N LEU A 313 -1.39 -14.50 -19.13
CA LEU A 313 -0.49 -15.67 -19.14
C LEU A 313 0.52 -15.63 -17.99
N TYR A 314 0.98 -14.44 -17.59
CA TYR A 314 1.91 -14.28 -16.47
C TYR A 314 1.24 -14.31 -15.10
N THR A 315 -0.06 -13.97 -15.01
CA THR A 315 -0.80 -13.92 -13.75
C THR A 315 -1.61 -15.19 -13.47
N SER A 316 -1.91 -16.00 -14.50
CA SER A 316 -2.55 -17.30 -14.30
C SER A 316 -1.54 -18.32 -13.78
N PRO A 317 -1.85 -19.11 -12.74
CA PRO A 317 -1.06 -20.27 -12.37
C PRO A 317 -0.95 -21.18 -13.60
N SER A 318 0.28 -21.52 -13.99
CA SER A 318 0.53 -22.39 -15.14
C SER A 318 -0.31 -23.67 -15.02
N PRO A 319 -0.92 -24.16 -16.12
CA PRO A 319 -1.58 -25.47 -16.12
C PRO A 319 -0.66 -26.61 -15.67
N ARG A 320 0.67 -26.41 -15.74
CA ARG A 320 1.67 -27.38 -15.26
C ARG A 320 1.75 -27.44 -13.72
N ASP A 321 1.38 -26.36 -13.03
CA ASP A 321 1.38 -26.35 -11.56
C ASP A 321 0.14 -27.02 -10.95
N ARG A 322 -0.86 -27.36 -11.79
CA ARG A 322 -2.06 -28.10 -11.37
C ARG A 322 -1.88 -29.63 -11.39
N SER A 323 -0.76 -30.12 -11.87
CA SER A 323 -0.53 -31.56 -12.09
C SER A 323 0.39 -32.21 -11.06
N VAL A 324 0.70 -31.54 -9.96
CA VAL A 324 1.44 -32.11 -8.84
C VAL A 324 0.53 -32.04 -7.61
N SER A 325 -0.45 -32.90 -7.53
CA SER A 325 -1.16 -33.27 -6.32
C SER A 325 -0.65 -34.63 -5.86
#